data_0d08b884c504234e2e3d31cee870d8f7
#
_entry.id   0d08b884c504234e2e3d31cee870d8f7
#
_cell.length_a   1.000
_cell.length_b   1.000
_cell.length_c   1.000
_cell.angle_alpha   90.00
_cell.angle_beta   90.00
_cell.angle_gamma   90.00
#
_symmetry.space_group_name_H-M   'P 1'
#
loop_
_entity.id
_entity.type
_entity.pdbx_description
1 polymer ?
#
loop_
_entity_poly.entity_id
_entity_poly.type
_entity_poly.pdbx_seq_one_letter_code
_entity_poly.pdbx_strand_id
1 'polypeptide(L)'
;MSDTESVNGNSSKPEAIAERIRAAILEHRLAPGAKLTEAQLCEVFGVKRGPIRQALAQLATDHLVDLEPNRGAFVASPSLQEVHEVFEMRRIIELAVVEKICGGHGMRRLKSIGSMIGRERKAFETRDFSSWIRLSGEFHTELAQLTGNTVLCDCLNGLVARSTLISALYESLGRSPCSFEDHEAILAALDAGDAKEAAALMSRHLQSVELKMLERPARGAADLHEVFGAFHGAGKASSKDSPEESTKESSKASPKASLKARSAPS
;
A
#
# COMPACT_ATOMS: atom_id res chain seq x y z
N MET A 1 26.99 -34.05 1.39
CA MET A 1 27.72 -32.78 1.54
C MET A 1 27.10 -31.79 0.58
N SER A 2 26.44 -30.81 1.17
CA SER A 2 26.31 -29.42 0.77
C SER A 2 25.24 -29.05 -0.25
N ASP A 3 24.03 -28.71 0.27
CA ASP A 3 23.07 -27.84 -0.42
C ASP A 3 22.32 -26.97 0.62
N THR A 4 23.06 -26.15 1.37
CA THR A 4 22.47 -25.26 2.40
C THR A 4 22.88 -23.78 2.24
N GLU A 5 23.48 -23.38 1.11
CA GLU A 5 24.01 -22.00 0.94
C GLU A 5 23.19 -21.07 0.02
N SER A 6 22.09 -21.49 -0.60
CA SER A 6 21.43 -20.66 -1.63
C SER A 6 20.25 -19.79 -1.14
N VAL A 7 19.75 -19.96 0.08
CA VAL A 7 18.57 -19.22 0.57
C VAL A 7 18.93 -17.86 1.18
N ASN A 8 20.14 -17.69 1.72
CA ASN A 8 20.55 -16.45 2.40
C ASN A 8 21.13 -15.37 1.47
N GLY A 9 21.54 -15.72 0.26
CA GLY A 9 22.16 -14.78 -0.69
C GLY A 9 21.17 -13.84 -1.40
N ASN A 10 19.89 -14.17 -1.42
CA ASN A 10 18.89 -13.38 -2.13
C ASN A 10 18.30 -12.26 -1.26
N SER A 11 18.22 -12.44 0.04
CA SER A 11 17.65 -11.48 1.00
C SER A 11 18.54 -10.23 1.25
N SER A 12 19.82 -10.28 0.87
CA SER A 12 20.79 -9.20 1.05
C SER A 12 20.99 -8.33 -0.19
N LYS A 13 20.31 -8.63 -1.30
CA LYS A 13 20.39 -7.84 -2.52
C LYS A 13 19.57 -6.55 -2.38
N PRO A 14 20.02 -5.44 -2.96
CA PRO A 14 19.32 -4.15 -2.89
C PRO A 14 17.85 -4.24 -3.31
N GLU A 15 17.56 -5.01 -4.36
CA GLU A 15 16.20 -5.21 -4.90
C GLU A 15 15.29 -5.91 -3.89
N ALA A 16 15.80 -6.95 -3.22
CA ALA A 16 15.03 -7.66 -2.19
C ALA A 16 14.79 -6.81 -0.94
N ILE A 17 15.75 -5.95 -0.59
CA ILE A 17 15.62 -4.98 0.50
C ILE A 17 14.58 -3.92 0.12
N ALA A 18 14.66 -3.36 -1.09
CA ALA A 18 13.71 -2.39 -1.59
C ALA A 18 12.29 -2.96 -1.57
N GLU A 19 12.10 -4.19 -2.03
CA GLU A 19 10.80 -4.85 -2.05
C GLU A 19 10.22 -5.05 -0.64
N ARG A 20 11.04 -5.44 0.34
CA ARG A 20 10.59 -5.57 1.73
C ARG A 20 10.20 -4.23 2.35
N ILE A 21 10.94 -3.15 2.06
CA ILE A 21 10.58 -1.80 2.52
C ILE A 21 9.30 -1.35 1.81
N ARG A 22 9.18 -1.57 0.50
CA ARG A 22 7.98 -1.30 -0.29
C ARG A 22 6.76 -1.98 0.32
N ALA A 23 6.84 -3.29 0.56
CA ALA A 23 5.76 -4.05 1.18
C ALA A 23 5.37 -3.47 2.55
N ALA A 24 6.35 -3.10 3.39
CA ALA A 24 6.07 -2.50 4.69
C ALA A 24 5.37 -1.12 4.59
N ILE A 25 5.67 -0.34 3.55
CA ILE A 25 4.98 0.93 3.26
C ILE A 25 3.54 0.64 2.79
N LEU A 26 3.38 -0.24 1.80
CA LEU A 26 2.07 -0.57 1.22
C LEU A 26 1.13 -1.28 2.22
N GLU A 27 1.69 -2.03 3.17
CA GLU A 27 0.96 -2.67 4.28
C GLU A 27 0.74 -1.73 5.48
N HIS A 28 1.07 -0.44 5.35
CA HIS A 28 0.95 0.60 6.39
C HIS A 28 1.70 0.28 7.70
N ARG A 29 2.72 -0.56 7.65
CA ARG A 29 3.63 -0.81 8.78
C ARG A 29 4.64 0.32 8.95
N LEU A 30 4.96 1.02 7.85
CA LEU A 30 5.73 2.26 7.82
C LEU A 30 4.80 3.41 7.45
N ALA A 31 4.65 4.38 8.35
CA ALA A 31 3.79 5.54 8.13
C ALA A 31 4.45 6.57 7.20
N PRO A 32 3.66 7.40 6.46
CA PRO A 32 4.18 8.57 5.78
C PRO A 32 5.03 9.45 6.71
N GLY A 33 6.16 9.93 6.22
CA GLY A 33 7.13 10.73 6.98
C GLY A 33 7.98 9.93 7.98
N ALA A 34 7.82 8.61 8.10
CA ALA A 34 8.65 7.79 8.96
C ALA A 34 10.12 7.81 8.49
N LYS A 35 11.04 8.01 9.43
CA LYS A 35 12.47 8.07 9.13
C LYS A 35 13.05 6.67 8.89
N LEU A 36 13.70 6.48 7.76
CA LEU A 36 14.37 5.25 7.36
C LEU A 36 15.89 5.37 7.65
N THR A 37 16.27 5.11 8.90
CA THR A 37 17.66 5.28 9.33
C THR A 37 18.56 4.19 8.74
N GLU A 38 19.60 4.56 7.96
CA GLU A 38 20.53 3.60 7.34
C GLU A 38 21.12 2.63 8.38
N ALA A 39 21.46 3.11 9.58
CA ALA A 39 22.06 2.29 10.62
C ALA A 39 21.11 1.18 11.10
N GLN A 40 19.86 1.52 11.41
CA GLN A 40 18.84 0.56 11.82
C GLN A 40 18.50 -0.43 10.69
N LEU A 41 18.42 0.06 9.45
CA LEU A 41 18.20 -0.83 8.30
C LEU A 41 19.38 -1.79 8.09
N CYS A 42 20.64 -1.35 8.25
CA CYS A 42 21.80 -2.22 8.22
C CYS A 42 21.72 -3.33 9.27
N GLU A 43 21.32 -2.99 10.49
CA GLU A 43 21.16 -3.92 11.61
C GLU A 43 20.03 -4.92 11.34
N VAL A 44 18.85 -4.43 10.95
CA VAL A 44 17.66 -5.25 10.67
C VAL A 44 17.88 -6.21 9.50
N PHE A 45 18.50 -5.75 8.42
CA PHE A 45 18.74 -6.58 7.23
C PHE A 45 20.05 -7.39 7.29
N GLY A 46 20.92 -7.13 8.29
CA GLY A 46 22.20 -7.81 8.43
C GLY A 46 23.18 -7.48 7.30
N VAL A 47 23.10 -6.28 6.71
CA VAL A 47 23.90 -5.88 5.54
C VAL A 47 24.69 -4.59 5.79
N LYS A 48 25.69 -4.33 4.91
CA LYS A 48 26.44 -3.07 4.93
C LYS A 48 25.62 -1.91 4.34
N ARG A 49 26.09 -0.67 4.48
CA ARG A 49 25.40 0.55 4.01
C ARG A 49 25.16 0.60 2.50
N GLY A 50 26.06 0.01 1.68
CA GLY A 50 25.96 0.06 0.22
C GLY A 50 24.63 -0.46 -0.32
N PRO A 51 24.25 -1.72 -0.04
CA PRO A 51 22.94 -2.28 -0.42
C PRO A 51 21.74 -1.48 0.07
N ILE A 52 21.79 -0.94 1.31
CA ILE A 52 20.72 -0.10 1.86
C ILE A 52 20.54 1.18 1.05
N ARG A 53 21.65 1.88 0.72
CA ARG A 53 21.60 3.11 -0.09
C ARG A 53 21.05 2.86 -1.48
N GLN A 54 21.43 1.74 -2.12
CA GLN A 54 20.90 1.36 -3.43
C GLN A 54 19.38 1.08 -3.35
N ALA A 55 18.94 0.34 -2.34
CA ALA A 55 17.53 0.08 -2.12
C ALA A 55 16.72 1.38 -1.88
N LEU A 56 17.25 2.29 -1.04
CA LEU A 56 16.61 3.58 -0.78
C LEU A 56 16.59 4.47 -2.03
N ALA A 57 17.66 4.47 -2.85
CA ALA A 57 17.70 5.22 -4.10
C ALA A 57 16.66 4.67 -5.12
N GLN A 58 16.50 3.36 -5.21
CA GLN A 58 15.46 2.74 -6.02
C GLN A 58 14.06 3.19 -5.55
N LEU A 59 13.78 3.11 -4.25
CA LEU A 59 12.51 3.54 -3.67
C LEU A 59 12.26 5.04 -3.86
N ALA A 60 13.31 5.85 -3.88
CA ALA A 60 13.20 7.28 -4.18
C ALA A 60 12.84 7.53 -5.66
N THR A 61 13.39 6.75 -6.59
CA THR A 61 12.97 6.79 -8.00
C THR A 61 11.50 6.41 -8.17
N ASP A 62 11.02 5.49 -7.34
CA ASP A 62 9.61 5.07 -7.30
C ASP A 62 8.72 6.03 -6.48
N HIS A 63 9.26 7.16 -6.00
CA HIS A 63 8.58 8.16 -5.16
C HIS A 63 8.02 7.62 -3.82
N LEU A 64 8.46 6.44 -3.37
CA LEU A 64 8.07 5.84 -2.08
C LEU A 64 8.89 6.40 -0.91
N VAL A 65 10.05 6.96 -1.20
CA VAL A 65 11.01 7.47 -0.22
C VAL A 65 11.54 8.83 -0.68
N ASP A 66 11.58 9.76 0.24
CA ASP A 66 12.23 11.07 0.06
C ASP A 66 13.65 11.00 0.63
N LEU A 67 14.65 11.32 -0.22
CA LEU A 67 16.04 11.46 0.19
C LEU A 67 16.34 12.94 0.48
N GLU A 68 16.43 13.30 1.76
CA GLU A 68 16.72 14.67 2.16
C GLU A 68 18.22 14.86 2.43
N PRO A 69 18.88 15.82 1.77
CA PRO A 69 20.28 16.10 2.01
C PRO A 69 20.56 16.36 3.50
N ASN A 70 21.55 15.68 4.07
CA ASN A 70 21.96 15.77 5.48
C ASN A 70 20.91 15.35 6.53
N ARG A 71 19.70 14.94 6.13
CA ARG A 71 18.64 14.48 7.04
C ARG A 71 18.39 12.98 6.93
N GLY A 72 18.71 12.40 5.77
CA GLY A 72 18.55 10.98 5.50
C GLY A 72 17.35 10.64 4.62
N ALA A 73 16.82 9.43 4.77
CA ALA A 73 15.68 8.92 4.01
C ALA A 73 14.41 8.90 4.88
N PHE A 74 13.30 9.22 4.27
CA PHE A 74 11.97 9.23 4.90
C PHE A 74 10.97 8.54 3.98
N VAL A 75 9.96 7.89 4.54
CA VAL A 75 8.80 7.46 3.75
C VAL A 75 8.13 8.70 3.17
N ALA A 76 7.83 8.70 1.88
CA ALA A 76 7.20 9.83 1.22
C ALA A 76 5.94 10.26 1.96
N SER A 77 5.74 11.57 2.07
CA SER A 77 4.58 12.17 2.74
C SER A 77 4.02 13.30 1.88
N PRO A 78 3.29 12.94 0.79
CA PRO A 78 2.70 13.92 -0.11
C PRO A 78 1.82 14.91 0.65
N SER A 79 1.96 16.20 0.35
CA SER A 79 1.13 17.24 0.95
C SER A 79 -0.32 17.16 0.43
N LEU A 80 -1.27 17.69 1.17
CA LEU A 80 -2.67 17.81 0.72
C LEU A 80 -2.77 18.63 -0.57
N GLN A 81 -1.90 19.63 -0.72
CA GLN A 81 -1.80 20.43 -1.95
C GLN A 81 -1.35 19.56 -3.15
N GLU A 82 -0.34 18.72 -2.95
CA GLU A 82 0.12 17.79 -3.99
C GLU A 82 -0.95 16.77 -4.39
N VAL A 83 -1.71 16.23 -3.41
CA VAL A 83 -2.87 15.37 -3.70
C VAL A 83 -3.85 16.09 -4.61
N HIS A 84 -4.23 17.34 -4.27
CA HIS A 84 -5.15 18.13 -5.06
C HIS A 84 -4.64 18.36 -6.48
N GLU A 85 -3.41 18.78 -6.64
CA GLU A 85 -2.78 19.07 -7.95
C GLU A 85 -2.70 17.83 -8.85
N VAL A 86 -2.37 16.66 -8.27
CA VAL A 86 -2.34 15.39 -9.00
C VAL A 86 -3.74 15.03 -9.51
N PHE A 87 -4.76 15.12 -8.66
CA PHE A 87 -6.14 14.79 -9.05
C PHE A 87 -6.76 15.82 -10.00
N GLU A 88 -6.40 17.09 -9.89
CA GLU A 88 -6.77 18.11 -10.87
C GLU A 88 -6.27 17.76 -12.27
N MET A 89 -4.98 17.45 -12.41
CA MET A 89 -4.38 17.05 -13.68
C MET A 89 -4.96 15.75 -14.21
N ARG A 90 -5.21 14.76 -13.33
CA ARG A 90 -5.88 13.52 -13.73
C ARG A 90 -7.25 13.80 -14.33
N ARG A 91 -8.08 14.64 -13.70
CA ARG A 91 -9.40 15.01 -14.23
C ARG A 91 -9.28 15.64 -15.61
N ILE A 92 -8.37 16.58 -15.82
CA ILE A 92 -8.18 17.22 -17.13
C ILE A 92 -7.85 16.20 -18.22
N ILE A 93 -6.89 15.31 -17.97
CA ILE A 93 -6.42 14.32 -18.94
C ILE A 93 -7.46 13.23 -19.16
N GLU A 94 -8.05 12.69 -18.09
CA GLU A 94 -8.94 11.54 -18.17
C GLU A 94 -10.31 11.89 -18.78
N LEU A 95 -10.79 13.11 -18.59
CA LEU A 95 -11.98 13.59 -19.32
C LEU A 95 -11.71 13.70 -20.84
N ALA A 96 -10.51 14.14 -21.24
CA ALA A 96 -10.11 14.13 -22.64
C ALA A 96 -9.95 12.69 -23.19
N VAL A 97 -9.52 11.72 -22.37
CA VAL A 97 -9.49 10.30 -22.74
C VAL A 97 -10.89 9.78 -23.01
N VAL A 98 -11.84 10.03 -22.10
CA VAL A 98 -13.25 9.64 -22.25
C VAL A 98 -13.84 10.19 -23.55
N GLU A 99 -13.65 11.47 -23.81
CA GLU A 99 -14.15 12.14 -25.04
C GLU A 99 -13.59 11.48 -26.30
N LYS A 100 -12.28 11.19 -26.32
CA LYS A 100 -11.64 10.51 -27.47
C LYS A 100 -12.17 9.10 -27.69
N ILE A 101 -12.40 8.33 -26.64
CA ILE A 101 -12.94 6.97 -26.73
C ILE A 101 -14.36 7.02 -27.30
N CYS A 102 -15.22 7.87 -26.79
CA CYS A 102 -16.59 8.03 -27.29
C CYS A 102 -16.63 8.59 -28.72
N GLY A 103 -15.58 9.33 -29.15
CA GLY A 103 -15.34 9.74 -30.52
C GLY A 103 -14.91 8.61 -31.48
N GLY A 104 -14.93 7.36 -31.04
CA GLY A 104 -14.67 6.16 -31.85
C GLY A 104 -13.27 5.55 -31.70
N HIS A 105 -12.42 6.09 -30.82
CA HIS A 105 -11.09 5.54 -30.58
C HIS A 105 -11.15 4.31 -29.67
N GLY A 106 -10.65 3.18 -30.16
CA GLY A 106 -10.39 2.01 -29.33
C GLY A 106 -11.62 1.20 -28.87
N MET A 107 -12.84 1.51 -29.29
CA MET A 107 -14.09 0.84 -28.87
C MET A 107 -14.02 -0.70 -28.90
N ARG A 108 -13.34 -1.27 -29.89
CA ARG A 108 -13.19 -2.75 -30.01
C ARG A 108 -12.39 -3.37 -28.86
N ARG A 109 -11.60 -2.59 -28.14
CA ARG A 109 -10.71 -3.04 -27.06
C ARG A 109 -11.31 -2.84 -25.67
N LEU A 110 -12.49 -2.20 -25.53
CA LEU A 110 -13.15 -2.00 -24.24
C LEU A 110 -13.46 -3.33 -23.51
N LYS A 111 -13.72 -4.40 -24.25
CA LYS A 111 -13.96 -5.74 -23.65
C LYS A 111 -12.78 -6.28 -22.84
N SER A 112 -11.54 -5.94 -23.22
CA SER A 112 -10.35 -6.36 -22.44
C SER A 112 -10.29 -5.68 -21.07
N ILE A 113 -10.79 -4.45 -20.98
CA ILE A 113 -10.87 -3.68 -19.72
C ILE A 113 -11.87 -4.31 -18.75
N GLY A 114 -13.00 -4.84 -19.24
CA GLY A 114 -13.97 -5.55 -18.39
C GLY A 114 -13.36 -6.76 -17.67
N SER A 115 -12.48 -7.52 -18.33
CA SER A 115 -11.78 -8.64 -17.68
C SER A 115 -10.78 -8.18 -16.62
N MET A 116 -10.21 -6.99 -16.77
CA MET A 116 -9.31 -6.39 -15.79
C MET A 116 -10.07 -5.94 -14.54
N ILE A 117 -11.22 -5.30 -14.70
CA ILE A 117 -12.12 -4.93 -13.57
C ILE A 117 -12.55 -6.19 -12.79
N GLY A 118 -12.82 -7.31 -13.49
CA GLY A 118 -13.10 -8.60 -12.82
C GLY A 118 -11.93 -9.10 -11.95
N ARG A 119 -10.68 -8.87 -12.37
CA ARG A 119 -9.49 -9.18 -11.55
C ARG A 119 -9.34 -8.21 -10.38
N GLU A 120 -9.63 -6.94 -10.57
CA GLU A 120 -9.65 -5.92 -9.53
C GLU A 120 -10.66 -6.28 -8.42
N ARG A 121 -11.89 -6.62 -8.80
CA ARG A 121 -12.92 -7.10 -7.87
C ARG A 121 -12.44 -8.32 -7.08
N LYS A 122 -11.88 -9.32 -7.75
CA LYS A 122 -11.36 -10.52 -7.10
C LYS A 122 -10.26 -10.19 -6.09
N ALA A 123 -9.32 -9.31 -6.45
CA ALA A 123 -8.24 -8.88 -5.55
C ALA A 123 -8.82 -8.21 -4.28
N PHE A 124 -9.83 -7.36 -4.43
CA PHE A 124 -10.53 -6.74 -3.31
C PHE A 124 -11.23 -7.79 -2.41
N GLU A 125 -12.00 -8.71 -2.99
CA GLU A 125 -12.72 -9.77 -2.27
C GLU A 125 -11.77 -10.72 -1.51
N THR A 126 -10.61 -11.02 -2.09
CA THR A 126 -9.57 -11.86 -1.47
C THR A 126 -8.64 -11.09 -0.54
N ARG A 127 -8.85 -9.78 -0.34
CA ARG A 127 -8.01 -8.87 0.46
C ARG A 127 -6.56 -8.80 -0.01
N ASP A 128 -6.30 -9.03 -1.29
CA ASP A 128 -5.03 -8.75 -1.94
C ASP A 128 -4.96 -7.26 -2.31
N PHE A 129 -4.75 -6.44 -1.28
CA PHE A 129 -4.77 -4.98 -1.42
C PHE A 129 -3.71 -4.44 -2.37
N SER A 130 -2.55 -5.08 -2.44
CA SER A 130 -1.48 -4.69 -3.36
C SER A 130 -1.91 -4.86 -4.82
N SER A 131 -2.45 -6.03 -5.18
CA SER A 131 -2.98 -6.28 -6.52
C SER A 131 -4.18 -5.40 -6.84
N TRP A 132 -5.05 -5.19 -5.86
CA TRP A 132 -6.22 -4.33 -6.05
C TRP A 132 -5.84 -2.87 -6.34
N ILE A 133 -4.96 -2.23 -5.55
CA ILE A 133 -4.48 -0.86 -5.78
C ILE A 133 -3.82 -0.74 -7.15
N ARG A 134 -2.97 -1.70 -7.52
CA ARG A 134 -2.30 -1.73 -8.82
C ARG A 134 -3.30 -1.83 -9.98
N LEU A 135 -4.26 -2.76 -9.91
CA LEU A 135 -5.27 -2.98 -10.96
C LEU A 135 -6.20 -1.77 -11.10
N SER A 136 -6.55 -1.12 -9.98
CA SER A 136 -7.30 0.13 -9.98
C SER A 136 -6.59 1.23 -10.74
N GLY A 137 -5.27 1.41 -10.54
CA GLY A 137 -4.48 2.35 -11.33
C GLY A 137 -4.37 1.94 -12.82
N GLU A 138 -4.18 0.64 -13.10
CA GLU A 138 -4.09 0.12 -14.47
C GLU A 138 -5.36 0.41 -15.30
N PHE A 139 -6.56 0.44 -14.69
CA PHE A 139 -7.79 0.82 -15.38
C PHE A 139 -7.66 2.15 -16.13
N HIS A 140 -7.16 3.17 -15.49
CA HIS A 140 -7.01 4.50 -16.06
C HIS A 140 -5.97 4.54 -17.19
N THR A 141 -4.85 3.85 -16.99
CA THR A 141 -3.77 3.80 -17.99
C THR A 141 -4.16 2.98 -19.22
N GLU A 142 -4.90 1.90 -19.06
CA GLU A 142 -5.43 1.09 -20.15
C GLU A 142 -6.48 1.86 -20.98
N LEU A 143 -7.35 2.66 -20.33
CA LEU A 143 -8.24 3.57 -21.04
C LEU A 143 -7.46 4.57 -21.90
N ALA A 144 -6.41 5.18 -21.35
CA ALA A 144 -5.57 6.12 -22.09
C ALA A 144 -4.92 5.48 -23.33
N GLN A 145 -4.46 4.23 -23.24
CA GLN A 145 -3.86 3.49 -24.36
C GLN A 145 -4.85 3.33 -25.55
N LEU A 146 -6.16 3.28 -25.27
CA LEU A 146 -7.17 3.21 -26.34
C LEU A 146 -7.17 4.44 -27.24
N THR A 147 -6.71 5.59 -26.74
CA THR A 147 -6.63 6.83 -27.52
C THR A 147 -5.54 6.81 -28.60
N GLY A 148 -4.55 5.91 -28.49
CA GLY A 148 -3.38 5.85 -29.37
C GLY A 148 -2.42 7.02 -29.23
N ASN A 149 -2.62 7.92 -28.26
CA ASN A 149 -1.75 9.07 -28.02
C ASN A 149 -0.70 8.71 -26.95
N THR A 150 0.51 8.37 -27.39
CA THR A 150 1.61 7.95 -26.50
C THR A 150 2.02 9.02 -25.50
N VAL A 151 2.07 10.29 -25.91
CA VAL A 151 2.43 11.42 -25.01
C VAL A 151 1.40 11.57 -23.89
N LEU A 152 0.10 11.47 -24.22
CA LEU A 152 -0.97 11.51 -23.23
C LEU A 152 -0.84 10.30 -22.25
N CYS A 153 -0.56 9.10 -22.79
CA CYS A 153 -0.35 7.91 -21.97
C CYS A 153 0.82 8.10 -21.00
N ASP A 154 1.95 8.60 -21.43
CA ASP A 154 3.13 8.82 -20.59
C ASP A 154 2.85 9.83 -19.48
N CYS A 155 2.18 10.95 -19.82
CA CYS A 155 1.76 11.94 -18.82
C CYS A 155 0.81 11.31 -17.77
N LEU A 156 -0.21 10.57 -18.21
CA LEU A 156 -1.18 9.97 -17.29
C LEU A 156 -0.54 8.87 -16.46
N ASN A 157 0.33 8.05 -17.02
CA ASN A 157 1.05 6.99 -16.27
C ASN A 157 1.80 7.58 -15.07
N GLY A 158 2.48 8.71 -15.24
CA GLY A 158 3.16 9.39 -14.13
C GLY A 158 2.21 9.87 -13.04
N LEU A 159 1.06 10.45 -13.41
CA LEU A 159 0.05 10.91 -12.46
C LEU A 159 -0.65 9.75 -11.74
N VAL A 160 -0.98 8.68 -12.46
CA VAL A 160 -1.57 7.47 -11.88
C VAL A 160 -0.60 6.82 -10.90
N ALA A 161 0.68 6.68 -11.24
CA ALA A 161 1.68 6.13 -10.33
C ALA A 161 1.76 6.96 -9.03
N ARG A 162 1.76 8.30 -9.11
CA ARG A 162 1.75 9.19 -7.93
C ARG A 162 0.48 9.03 -7.10
N SER A 163 -0.69 9.03 -7.72
CA SER A 163 -1.95 8.86 -6.99
C SER A 163 -2.12 7.46 -6.39
N THR A 164 -1.63 6.42 -7.07
CA THR A 164 -1.58 5.04 -6.53
C THR A 164 -0.71 4.98 -5.28
N LEU A 165 0.44 5.65 -5.30
CA LEU A 165 1.30 5.78 -4.15
C LEU A 165 0.62 6.55 -3.00
N ILE A 166 -0.02 7.68 -3.31
CA ILE A 166 -0.78 8.48 -2.33
C ILE A 166 -1.86 7.59 -1.71
N SER A 167 -2.61 6.82 -2.51
CA SER A 167 -3.61 5.85 -2.03
C SER A 167 -2.97 4.86 -1.07
N ALA A 168 -1.86 4.24 -1.46
CA ALA A 168 -1.15 3.26 -0.65
C ALA A 168 -0.65 3.82 0.68
N LEU A 169 -0.26 5.10 0.74
CA LEU A 169 0.24 5.75 1.95
C LEU A 169 -0.90 6.18 2.90
N TYR A 170 -2.03 6.59 2.37
CA TYR A 170 -3.12 7.18 3.14
C TYR A 170 -4.32 6.26 3.34
N GLU A 171 -4.39 5.11 2.67
CA GLU A 171 -5.52 4.20 2.78
C GLU A 171 -5.49 3.38 4.08
N SER A 172 -6.62 3.26 4.78
CA SER A 172 -6.77 2.28 5.86
C SER A 172 -7.22 0.96 5.27
N LEU A 173 -6.55 -0.13 5.63
CA LEU A 173 -6.93 -1.49 5.28
C LEU A 173 -8.44 -1.71 5.49
N GLY A 174 -9.17 -1.97 4.40
CA GLY A 174 -10.59 -2.30 4.42
C GLY A 174 -11.57 -1.16 4.11
N ARG A 175 -11.09 0.04 3.76
CA ARG A 175 -11.92 1.10 3.19
C ARG A 175 -11.37 1.50 1.84
N SER A 176 -12.03 1.06 0.77
CA SER A 176 -11.65 1.38 -0.60
C SER A 176 -11.90 2.86 -0.93
N PRO A 177 -10.89 3.65 -1.36
CA PRO A 177 -11.14 4.93 -1.99
C PRO A 177 -11.68 4.76 -3.40
N CYS A 178 -11.27 3.69 -4.10
CA CYS A 178 -11.68 3.38 -5.46
C CYS A 178 -12.63 2.18 -5.43
N SER A 179 -13.80 2.33 -6.02
CA SER A 179 -14.76 1.26 -6.18
C SER A 179 -14.63 0.67 -7.59
N PHE A 180 -14.43 -0.65 -7.69
CA PHE A 180 -14.51 -1.34 -8.97
C PHE A 180 -15.90 -1.18 -9.60
N GLU A 181 -16.93 -0.90 -8.81
CA GLU A 181 -18.27 -0.57 -9.29
C GLU A 181 -18.30 0.75 -10.06
N ASP A 182 -17.51 1.75 -9.64
CA ASP A 182 -17.35 3.00 -10.40
C ASP A 182 -16.69 2.71 -11.77
N HIS A 183 -15.67 1.84 -11.80
CA HIS A 183 -15.01 1.44 -13.06
C HIS A 183 -15.97 0.69 -13.99
N GLU A 184 -16.82 -0.20 -13.46
CA GLU A 184 -17.86 -0.88 -14.23
C GLU A 184 -18.86 0.11 -14.82
N ALA A 185 -19.32 1.08 -14.03
CA ALA A 185 -20.26 2.11 -14.50
C ALA A 185 -19.64 2.99 -15.60
N ILE A 186 -18.37 3.40 -15.42
CA ILE A 186 -17.63 4.17 -16.46
C ILE A 186 -17.50 3.34 -17.73
N LEU A 187 -17.10 2.07 -17.63
CA LEU A 187 -16.95 1.19 -18.79
C LEU A 187 -18.28 0.99 -19.52
N ALA A 188 -19.38 0.81 -18.79
CA ALA A 188 -20.72 0.67 -19.38
C ALA A 188 -21.15 1.93 -20.17
N ALA A 189 -20.90 3.12 -19.61
CA ALA A 189 -21.19 4.38 -20.30
C ALA A 189 -20.31 4.57 -21.56
N LEU A 190 -19.02 4.17 -21.49
CA LEU A 190 -18.14 4.18 -22.66
C LEU A 190 -18.60 3.20 -23.75
N ASP A 191 -19.03 1.98 -23.38
CA ASP A 191 -19.52 0.97 -24.34
C ASP A 191 -20.84 1.41 -25.00
N ALA A 192 -21.69 2.15 -24.27
CA ALA A 192 -22.89 2.79 -24.79
C ALA A 192 -22.60 4.02 -25.67
N GLY A 193 -21.37 4.52 -25.70
CA GLY A 193 -21.00 5.76 -26.41
C GLY A 193 -21.55 7.03 -25.76
N ASP A 194 -22.02 6.95 -24.50
CA ASP A 194 -22.53 8.11 -23.77
C ASP A 194 -21.38 8.91 -23.14
N ALA A 195 -20.81 9.80 -23.95
CA ALA A 195 -19.68 10.65 -23.55
C ALA A 195 -20.01 11.54 -22.34
N LYS A 196 -21.25 12.00 -22.22
CA LYS A 196 -21.66 12.90 -21.13
C LYS A 196 -21.71 12.13 -19.80
N GLU A 197 -22.33 10.97 -19.79
CA GLU A 197 -22.41 10.13 -18.57
C GLU A 197 -21.04 9.57 -18.21
N ALA A 198 -20.26 9.08 -19.19
CA ALA A 198 -18.91 8.58 -18.94
C ALA A 198 -18.00 9.66 -18.32
N ALA A 199 -18.06 10.91 -18.82
CA ALA A 199 -17.31 12.03 -18.26
C ALA A 199 -17.78 12.40 -16.84
N ALA A 200 -19.09 12.39 -16.60
CA ALA A 200 -19.65 12.68 -15.28
C ALA A 200 -19.26 11.61 -14.26
N LEU A 201 -19.30 10.32 -14.64
CA LEU A 201 -18.87 9.20 -13.82
C LEU A 201 -17.37 9.27 -13.50
N MET A 202 -16.51 9.48 -14.50
CA MET A 202 -15.06 9.63 -14.30
C MET A 202 -14.74 10.79 -13.37
N SER A 203 -15.37 11.95 -13.55
CA SER A 203 -15.16 13.11 -12.70
C SER A 203 -15.54 12.83 -11.24
N ARG A 204 -16.73 12.23 -11.01
CA ARG A 204 -17.19 11.85 -9.66
C ARG A 204 -16.28 10.83 -9.01
N HIS A 205 -15.84 9.82 -9.77
CA HIS A 205 -14.91 8.81 -9.31
C HIS A 205 -13.61 9.43 -8.81
N LEU A 206 -12.92 10.23 -9.63
CA LEU A 206 -11.66 10.88 -9.25
C LEU A 206 -11.84 11.83 -8.05
N GLN A 207 -12.95 12.57 -8.00
CA GLN A 207 -13.26 13.44 -6.86
C GLN A 207 -13.51 12.62 -5.57
N SER A 208 -14.23 11.50 -5.66
CA SER A 208 -14.47 10.62 -4.50
C SER A 208 -13.16 10.05 -3.95
N VAL A 209 -12.25 9.63 -4.84
CA VAL A 209 -10.93 9.11 -4.45
C VAL A 209 -10.10 10.21 -3.77
N GLU A 210 -10.04 11.41 -4.37
CA GLU A 210 -9.34 12.57 -3.80
C GLU A 210 -9.84 12.91 -2.38
N LEU A 211 -11.17 13.07 -2.20
CA LEU A 211 -11.77 13.42 -0.91
C LEU A 211 -11.42 12.39 0.17
N LYS A 212 -11.47 11.11 -0.14
CA LYS A 212 -11.12 10.05 0.81
C LYS A 212 -9.66 10.09 1.24
N MET A 213 -8.76 10.62 0.41
CA MET A 213 -7.36 10.82 0.77
C MET A 213 -7.16 12.06 1.66
N LEU A 214 -7.95 13.11 1.45
CA LEU A 214 -7.87 14.34 2.23
C LEU A 214 -8.39 14.21 3.68
N GLU A 215 -9.23 13.22 3.95
CA GLU A 215 -9.88 13.02 5.27
C GLU A 215 -8.98 12.39 6.35
N ARG A 216 -7.68 12.13 6.08
CA ARG A 216 -6.87 11.28 6.97
C ARG A 216 -5.69 11.96 7.64
N PRO A 217 -5.52 11.76 8.97
CA PRO A 217 -4.32 12.18 9.68
C PRO A 217 -3.14 11.28 9.35
N ALA A 218 -1.95 11.87 9.19
CA ALA A 218 -0.68 11.16 9.16
C ALA A 218 -0.49 10.33 10.44
N ARG A 219 -0.13 9.06 10.33
CA ARG A 219 0.19 8.20 11.48
C ARG A 219 1.61 8.49 11.97
N GLY A 220 1.85 8.31 13.27
CA GLY A 220 3.12 8.60 13.93
C GLY A 220 4.28 7.67 13.52
N ALA A 221 5.48 7.99 14.02
CA ALA A 221 6.72 7.26 13.73
C ALA A 221 6.61 5.76 14.06
N ALA A 222 7.11 4.91 13.13
CA ALA A 222 7.20 3.48 13.32
C ALA A 222 8.60 3.09 13.80
N ASP A 223 8.68 2.08 14.68
CA ASP A 223 9.94 1.43 15.04
C ASP A 223 10.34 0.42 13.95
N LEU A 224 11.48 0.65 13.29
CA LEU A 224 11.97 -0.22 12.21
C LEU A 224 12.30 -1.64 12.70
N HIS A 225 12.73 -1.79 13.96
CA HIS A 225 12.99 -3.10 14.55
C HIS A 225 11.70 -3.88 14.77
N GLU A 226 10.61 -3.22 15.18
CA GLU A 226 9.29 -3.84 15.33
C GLU A 226 8.72 -4.22 13.94
N VAL A 227 8.79 -3.30 12.97
CA VAL A 227 8.27 -3.51 11.61
C VAL A 227 8.94 -4.68 10.89
N PHE A 228 10.27 -4.84 11.05
CA PHE A 228 11.05 -5.85 10.32
C PHE A 228 11.52 -7.01 11.19
N GLY A 229 11.57 -6.86 12.52
CA GLY A 229 12.07 -7.87 13.48
C GLY A 229 11.18 -9.12 13.58
N ALA A 230 9.88 -8.98 13.36
CA ALA A 230 8.95 -10.10 13.32
C ALA A 230 9.27 -11.16 12.25
N PHE A 231 10.08 -10.81 11.24
CA PHE A 231 10.51 -11.73 10.18
C PHE A 231 11.72 -12.62 10.55
N HIS A 232 12.44 -12.32 11.65
CA HIS A 232 13.57 -13.13 12.10
C HIS A 232 13.15 -14.23 13.10
N GLY A 233 11.90 -14.23 13.59
CA GLY A 233 11.39 -15.13 14.63
C GLY A 233 10.87 -16.48 14.14
N ALA A 234 10.71 -16.70 12.83
CA ALA A 234 10.16 -17.95 12.30
C ALA A 234 11.19 -19.09 12.09
N GLY A 235 12.47 -18.86 12.44
CA GLY A 235 13.55 -19.82 12.16
C GLY A 235 14.25 -20.42 13.40
N LYS A 236 13.85 -20.11 14.63
CA LYS A 236 14.50 -20.68 15.84
C LYS A 236 13.47 -21.00 16.93
N ALA A 237 12.70 -22.03 16.71
CA ALA A 237 12.00 -22.72 17.79
C ALA A 237 12.13 -24.23 17.56
N SER A 238 13.25 -24.83 17.97
CA SER A 238 13.34 -26.22 18.46
C SER A 238 14.75 -26.48 18.91
N SER A 239 14.99 -26.49 20.20
CA SER A 239 15.51 -27.65 20.94
C SER A 239 15.96 -27.25 22.34
N LYS A 240 15.50 -28.06 23.30
CA LYS A 240 15.99 -28.28 24.67
C LYS A 240 15.62 -27.23 25.71
N ASP A 241 14.69 -27.56 26.61
CA ASP A 241 15.02 -28.21 27.86
C ASP A 241 13.75 -28.71 28.56
N SER A 242 13.76 -29.98 28.95
CA SER A 242 12.83 -30.59 29.85
C SER A 242 13.20 -30.18 31.29
N PRO A 243 12.27 -29.81 32.16
CA PRO A 243 12.57 -29.71 33.57
C PRO A 243 12.31 -31.07 34.29
N GLU A 244 13.32 -31.50 34.98
CA GLU A 244 13.24 -32.58 35.97
C GLU A 244 12.22 -32.27 37.06
N GLU A 245 11.44 -33.30 37.38
CA GLU A 245 10.60 -33.42 38.54
C GLU A 245 11.42 -33.31 39.86
N SER A 246 10.98 -32.45 40.75
CA SER A 246 11.31 -32.60 42.19
C SER A 246 10.09 -32.25 43.00
N THR A 247 9.48 -33.33 43.47
CA THR A 247 8.49 -33.40 44.55
C THR A 247 9.07 -32.83 45.85
N LYS A 248 8.31 -32.00 46.56
CA LYS A 248 8.14 -32.12 48.02
C LYS A 248 6.91 -31.34 48.52
N GLU A 249 6.22 -32.10 49.34
CA GLU A 249 5.02 -31.90 50.13
C GLU A 249 4.99 -30.72 51.11
N SER A 250 3.76 -30.46 51.50
CA SER A 250 3.28 -30.12 52.84
C SER A 250 3.00 -28.63 53.09
N SER A 251 1.83 -28.16 53.37
CA SER A 251 0.89 -28.39 54.45
C SER A 251 0.16 -27.07 54.79
N LYS A 252 -1.18 -27.15 54.77
CA LYS A 252 -2.13 -26.49 55.68
C LYS A 252 -2.12 -24.95 55.90
N ALA A 253 -3.15 -24.20 55.58
CA ALA A 253 -4.29 -23.86 56.45
C ALA A 253 -5.11 -22.69 55.85
N SER A 254 -6.38 -22.92 55.64
CA SER A 254 -7.46 -21.91 55.74
C SER A 254 -7.88 -21.78 57.19
N PRO A 255 -8.60 -20.74 57.66
CA PRO A 255 -9.81 -20.20 57.10
C PRO A 255 -10.19 -18.71 57.48
N LYS A 256 -11.39 -18.33 56.96
CA LYS A 256 -12.39 -17.36 57.48
C LYS A 256 -12.26 -15.87 57.04
N ALA A 257 -13.12 -15.44 56.19
CA ALA A 257 -14.48 -14.87 56.38
C ALA A 257 -14.53 -13.59 57.22
N SER A 258 -14.93 -12.46 56.58
CA SER A 258 -15.96 -11.59 57.15
C SER A 258 -16.49 -10.60 56.15
N LEU A 259 -17.74 -10.72 55.93
CA LEU A 259 -18.76 -9.87 55.41
C LEU A 259 -18.77 -8.48 56.11
N LYS A 260 -18.96 -7.37 55.36
CA LYS A 260 -19.92 -6.33 55.79
C LYS A 260 -20.25 -5.40 54.61
N ALA A 261 -21.49 -5.42 54.31
CA ALA A 261 -22.26 -4.44 53.53
C ALA A 261 -22.43 -3.11 54.23
N ARG A 262 -22.67 -2.05 53.50
CA ARG A 262 -23.63 -0.93 53.68
C ARG A 262 -23.32 0.17 52.66
N SER A 263 -24.16 0.39 51.78
CA SER A 263 -25.39 1.24 51.70
C SER A 263 -25.05 2.65 51.19
N ALA A 264 -25.61 2.99 50.03
CA ALA A 264 -25.89 4.37 49.53
C ALA A 264 -26.85 5.09 50.48
N PRO A 265 -27.15 6.35 50.39
CA PRO A 265 -27.62 7.03 49.19
C PRO A 265 -27.22 8.56 49.13
N SER A 266 -27.32 9.19 48.04
CA SER A 266 -28.14 10.33 47.60
C SER A 266 -27.64 10.85 46.28
#